data_16074ab02bab7be8b371ac33881605e6
#
_entry.id   16074ab02bab7be8b371ac33881605e6
#
_cell.length_a   1.000
_cell.length_b   1.000
_cell.length_c   1.000
_cell.angle_alpha   90.00
_cell.angle_beta   90.00
_cell.angle_gamma   90.00
#
_symmetry.space_group_name_H-M   'P 1'
#
loop_
_entity.id
_entity.type
_entity.pdbx_description
1 polymer ?
#
loop_
_entity_poly.entity_id
_entity_poly.type
_entity_poly.pdbx_seq_one_letter_code
_entity_poly.pdbx_strand_id
1 'polypeptide(L)'
;MTRPDKPVLLSGGNPQIAKGYGDAPVKAWVAAAPGWKSDVWRRLDALIERTVPDVNKAVKWNSPLYGMERDHWFLGVHVFAKYLKVSFFRGAELDPLPPVGSKQKHVRYLHIHEDDEPDEAQFADWVKQASRLPGEKL
;
A
#
# COMPACT_ATOMS: atom_id res chain seq x y z
N MET A 1 26.56 5.60 -16.72
CA MET A 1 26.69 5.05 -15.37
C MET A 1 25.35 5.08 -14.65
N THR A 2 24.96 3.96 -14.08
CA THR A 2 23.69 3.87 -13.37
C THR A 2 23.76 4.64 -12.05
N ARG A 3 22.75 5.43 -11.78
CA ARG A 3 22.69 6.16 -10.51
C ARG A 3 22.15 5.19 -9.43
N PRO A 4 22.91 4.97 -8.36
CA PRO A 4 22.52 3.99 -7.33
C PRO A 4 21.30 4.40 -6.52
N ASP A 5 20.94 5.70 -6.55
CA ASP A 5 19.79 6.23 -5.82
C ASP A 5 18.47 6.12 -6.57
N LYS A 6 18.50 5.63 -7.82
CA LYS A 6 17.28 5.45 -8.62
C LYS A 6 16.93 3.98 -8.76
N PRO A 7 15.88 3.51 -8.09
CA PRO A 7 15.42 2.13 -8.24
C PRO A 7 15.00 1.83 -9.67
N VAL A 8 15.25 0.59 -10.08
CA VAL A 8 14.75 0.07 -11.35
C VAL A 8 13.24 -0.13 -11.23
N LEU A 9 12.50 0.17 -12.28
CA LEU A 9 11.08 -0.13 -12.35
C LEU A 9 10.88 -1.52 -12.94
N LEU A 10 10.04 -2.31 -12.28
CA LEU A 10 9.66 -3.63 -12.77
C LEU A 10 8.61 -3.51 -13.88
N SER A 11 8.25 -4.63 -14.49
CA SER A 11 7.17 -4.67 -15.47
C SER A 11 5.89 -4.11 -14.83
N GLY A 12 5.22 -3.20 -15.52
CA GLY A 12 4.06 -2.48 -14.98
C GLY A 12 4.42 -1.22 -14.20
N GLY A 13 5.70 -0.98 -13.92
CA GLY A 13 6.18 0.26 -13.32
C GLY A 13 6.43 0.21 -11.81
N ASN A 14 6.24 -0.94 -11.17
CA ASN A 14 6.48 -1.02 -9.73
C ASN A 14 7.97 -0.86 -9.42
N PRO A 15 8.35 0.01 -8.48
CA PRO A 15 9.75 0.18 -8.12
C PRO A 15 10.35 -1.07 -7.49
N GLN A 16 11.59 -1.38 -7.86
CA GLN A 16 12.35 -2.46 -7.22
C GLN A 16 13.06 -1.90 -6.00
N ILE A 17 12.54 -2.21 -4.84
CA ILE A 17 13.06 -1.73 -3.55
C ILE A 17 13.45 -2.93 -2.71
N ALA A 18 14.67 -2.92 -2.19
CA ALA A 18 15.13 -4.00 -1.31
C ALA A 18 14.27 -4.09 -0.05
N LYS A 19 14.11 -5.30 0.46
CA LYS A 19 13.40 -5.53 1.71
C LYS A 19 13.99 -4.65 2.82
N GLY A 20 13.11 -3.98 3.55
CA GLY A 20 13.51 -3.16 4.68
C GLY A 20 12.34 -2.80 5.55
N TYR A 21 12.61 -2.54 6.81
CA TYR A 21 11.60 -2.15 7.80
C TYR A 21 11.67 -0.65 8.05
N GLY A 22 10.53 -0.07 8.41
CA GLY A 22 10.43 1.34 8.77
C GLY A 22 9.96 2.22 7.62
N ASP A 23 9.97 3.52 7.86
CA ASP A 23 9.45 4.50 6.92
C ASP A 23 10.37 4.73 5.72
N ALA A 24 11.69 4.63 5.90
CA ALA A 24 12.64 4.98 4.84
C ALA A 24 12.45 4.16 3.55
N PRO A 25 12.33 2.81 3.58
CA PRO A 25 12.10 2.07 2.35
C PRO A 25 10.74 2.38 1.70
N VAL A 26 9.73 2.69 2.50
CA VAL A 26 8.42 3.11 1.96
C VAL A 26 8.54 4.46 1.25
N LYS A 27 9.24 5.42 1.84
CA LYS A 27 9.48 6.72 1.20
C LYS A 27 10.26 6.57 -0.10
N ALA A 28 11.24 5.66 -0.14
CA ALA A 28 11.98 5.38 -1.37
C ALA A 28 11.07 4.82 -2.46
N TRP A 29 10.16 3.93 -2.09
CA TRP A 29 9.18 3.39 -3.03
C TRP A 29 8.26 4.50 -3.57
N VAL A 30 7.74 5.33 -2.67
CA VAL A 30 6.87 6.46 -3.05
C VAL A 30 7.57 7.38 -4.02
N ALA A 31 8.83 7.75 -3.72
CA ALA A 31 9.59 8.64 -4.59
C ALA A 31 9.86 8.04 -5.96
N ALA A 32 9.99 6.72 -6.05
CA ALA A 32 10.30 6.01 -7.29
C ALA A 32 9.06 5.64 -8.11
N ALA A 33 7.88 5.65 -7.52
CA ALA A 33 6.64 5.30 -8.23
C ALA A 33 6.41 6.29 -9.38
N PRO A 34 6.03 5.78 -10.58
CA PRO A 34 5.98 6.65 -11.76
C PRO A 34 4.78 7.59 -11.79
N GLY A 35 5.04 8.85 -12.11
CA GLY A 35 4.03 9.85 -12.42
C GLY A 35 3.03 10.09 -11.28
N TRP A 36 1.76 10.09 -11.65
CA TRP A 36 0.66 10.37 -10.72
C TRP A 36 0.60 9.38 -9.54
N LYS A 37 1.14 8.19 -9.71
CA LYS A 37 1.11 7.15 -8.67
C LYS A 37 1.92 7.56 -7.45
N SER A 38 3.05 8.25 -7.67
CA SER A 38 3.85 8.79 -6.58
C SER A 38 3.06 9.80 -5.75
N ASP A 39 2.38 10.74 -6.42
CA ASP A 39 1.63 11.78 -5.74
C ASP A 39 0.45 11.21 -4.95
N VAL A 40 -0.29 10.29 -5.57
CA VAL A 40 -1.43 9.65 -4.91
C VAL A 40 -0.99 8.88 -3.68
N TRP A 41 0.04 8.04 -3.82
CA TRP A 41 0.45 7.23 -2.67
C TRP A 41 1.12 8.05 -1.58
N ARG A 42 1.79 9.14 -1.93
CA ARG A 42 2.32 10.06 -0.92
C ARG A 42 1.21 10.58 -0.01
N ARG A 43 0.07 10.97 -0.60
CA ARG A 43 -1.09 11.43 0.18
C ARG A 43 -1.70 10.31 1.02
N LEU A 44 -1.85 9.12 0.45
CA LEU A 44 -2.46 8.01 1.17
C LEU A 44 -1.54 7.44 2.25
N ASP A 45 -0.23 7.43 2.01
CA ASP A 45 0.75 7.06 3.04
C ASP A 45 0.65 8.01 4.25
N ALA A 46 0.60 9.31 3.99
CA ALA A 46 0.43 10.31 5.05
C ALA A 46 -0.91 10.13 5.78
N LEU A 47 -1.97 9.82 5.05
CA LEU A 47 -3.28 9.56 5.64
C LEU A 47 -3.26 8.34 6.55
N ILE A 48 -2.58 7.27 6.13
CA ILE A 48 -2.42 6.08 6.96
C ILE A 48 -1.71 6.44 8.27
N GLU A 49 -0.63 7.21 8.19
CA GLU A 49 0.10 7.65 9.38
C GLU A 49 -0.76 8.49 10.34
N ARG A 50 -1.58 9.37 9.79
CA ARG A 50 -2.50 10.20 10.62
C ARG A 50 -3.59 9.36 11.26
N THR A 51 -4.09 8.36 10.53
CA THR A 51 -5.18 7.50 11.01
C THR A 51 -4.70 6.52 12.06
N VAL A 52 -3.50 5.97 11.88
CA VAL A 52 -2.89 4.97 12.75
C VAL A 52 -1.45 5.42 13.05
N PRO A 53 -1.26 6.32 14.05
CA PRO A 53 0.06 6.91 14.29
C PRO A 53 1.16 5.93 14.67
N ASP A 54 0.81 4.79 15.23
CA ASP A 54 1.77 3.74 15.61
C ASP A 54 1.89 2.63 14.58
N VAL A 55 1.47 2.90 13.33
CA VAL A 55 1.56 1.92 12.24
C VAL A 55 3.01 1.50 11.99
N ASN A 56 3.22 0.20 11.83
CA ASN A 56 4.49 -0.35 11.37
C ASN A 56 4.49 -0.39 9.85
N LYS A 57 5.62 -0.07 9.25
CA LYS A 57 5.80 -0.09 7.80
C LYS A 57 6.98 -0.94 7.40
N ALA A 58 6.92 -1.48 6.20
CA ALA A 58 8.04 -2.20 5.60
C ALA A 58 7.88 -2.20 4.09
N VAL A 59 8.95 -2.59 3.39
CA VAL A 59 8.85 -3.01 1.99
C VAL A 59 9.31 -4.46 1.94
N LYS A 60 8.47 -5.30 1.36
CA LYS A 60 8.77 -6.70 1.07
C LYS A 60 8.22 -7.02 -0.30
N TRP A 61 8.95 -7.83 -1.06
CA TRP A 61 8.55 -8.17 -2.43
C TRP A 61 8.25 -6.92 -3.27
N ASN A 62 9.09 -5.89 -3.09
CA ASN A 62 8.99 -4.60 -3.80
C ASN A 62 7.68 -3.85 -3.55
N SER A 63 7.00 -4.11 -2.45
CA SER A 63 5.72 -3.47 -2.13
C SER A 63 5.70 -2.96 -0.70
N PRO A 64 5.22 -1.72 -0.49
CA PRO A 64 4.98 -1.23 0.87
C PRO A 64 3.93 -2.05 1.59
N LEU A 65 4.17 -2.30 2.86
CA LEU A 65 3.26 -3.01 3.75
C LEU A 65 3.03 -2.18 5.01
N TYR A 66 1.83 -2.27 5.53
CA TYR A 66 1.39 -1.54 6.73
C TYR A 66 0.75 -2.51 7.70
N GLY A 67 1.12 -2.43 8.97
CA GLY A 67 0.60 -3.32 9.98
C GLY A 67 0.74 -2.76 11.39
N MET A 68 0.14 -3.44 12.36
CA MET A 68 0.23 -3.05 13.77
C MET A 68 1.38 -3.75 14.47
N GLU A 69 1.82 -4.89 13.94
CA GLU A 69 2.96 -5.63 14.45
C GLU A 69 3.92 -5.96 13.32
N ARG A 70 5.19 -6.08 13.65
CA ARG A 70 6.19 -6.48 12.68
C ARG A 70 5.82 -7.85 12.08
N ASP A 71 5.84 -7.90 10.76
CA ASP A 71 5.50 -9.10 9.97
C ASP A 71 4.04 -9.55 10.06
N HIS A 72 3.15 -8.69 10.59
CA HIS A 72 1.71 -8.88 10.55
C HIS A 72 1.10 -7.65 9.88
N TRP A 73 0.60 -7.81 8.67
CA TRP A 73 0.24 -6.70 7.79
C TRP A 73 -1.24 -6.67 7.51
N PHE A 74 -1.83 -5.47 7.50
CA PHE A 74 -3.24 -5.32 7.14
C PHE A 74 -3.42 -4.74 5.74
N LEU A 75 -2.40 -4.09 5.18
CA LEU A 75 -2.50 -3.41 3.89
C LEU A 75 -1.18 -3.47 3.14
N GLY A 76 -1.26 -3.63 1.82
CA GLY A 76 -0.13 -3.50 0.92
C GLY A 76 -0.52 -2.73 -0.31
N VAL A 77 0.47 -2.22 -1.06
CA VAL A 77 0.23 -1.51 -2.30
C VAL A 77 1.26 -1.91 -3.35
N HIS A 78 0.81 -1.99 -4.62
CA HIS A 78 1.67 -2.34 -5.74
C HIS A 78 1.30 -1.52 -6.96
N VAL A 79 2.30 -1.15 -7.77
CA VAL A 79 2.06 -0.41 -9.01
C VAL A 79 1.83 -1.37 -10.15
N PHE A 80 0.70 -1.20 -10.85
CA PHE A 80 0.44 -1.81 -12.15
C PHE A 80 0.46 -0.72 -13.22
N ALA A 81 0.47 -1.12 -14.50
CA ALA A 81 0.66 -0.16 -15.59
C ALA A 81 -0.34 0.99 -15.56
N LYS A 82 -1.62 0.70 -15.27
CA LYS A 82 -2.68 1.70 -15.33
C LYS A 82 -3.31 2.06 -14.00
N TYR A 83 -2.87 1.44 -12.90
CA TYR A 83 -3.49 1.67 -11.60
C TYR A 83 -2.57 1.29 -10.46
N LEU A 84 -2.91 1.79 -9.28
CA LEU A 84 -2.37 1.29 -8.01
C LEU A 84 -3.32 0.23 -7.48
N LYS A 85 -2.77 -0.90 -7.06
CA LYS A 85 -3.55 -1.95 -6.41
C LYS A 85 -3.29 -1.89 -4.90
N VAL A 86 -4.32 -1.56 -4.16
CA VAL A 86 -4.27 -1.59 -2.69
C VAL A 86 -4.88 -2.91 -2.25
N SER A 87 -4.13 -3.69 -1.47
CA SER A 87 -4.60 -4.97 -0.95
C SER A 87 -4.93 -4.80 0.53
N PHE A 88 -6.18 -5.09 0.89
CA PHE A 88 -6.58 -5.21 2.29
C PHE A 88 -6.60 -6.71 2.61
N PHE A 89 -5.67 -7.15 3.44
CA PHE A 89 -5.48 -8.60 3.67
C PHE A 89 -6.64 -9.25 4.43
N ARG A 90 -7.42 -8.46 5.16
CA ARG A 90 -8.67 -8.87 5.78
C ARG A 90 -9.85 -8.07 5.21
N GLY A 91 -9.76 -7.71 3.95
CA GLY A 91 -10.76 -6.88 3.27
C GLY A 91 -12.18 -7.43 3.33
N ALA A 92 -12.33 -8.75 3.39
CA ALA A 92 -13.66 -9.37 3.49
C ALA A 92 -14.37 -9.05 4.82
N GLU A 93 -13.63 -8.56 5.82
CA GLU A 93 -14.18 -8.19 7.12
C GLU A 93 -14.42 -6.68 7.26
N LEU A 94 -14.16 -5.92 6.21
CA LEU A 94 -14.38 -4.46 6.22
C LEU A 94 -15.80 -4.11 5.78
N ASP A 95 -16.32 -3.01 6.30
CA ASP A 95 -17.65 -2.52 5.96
C ASP A 95 -17.57 -1.02 5.63
N PRO A 96 -17.93 -0.58 4.39
CA PRO A 96 -18.33 -1.42 3.26
C PRO A 96 -17.17 -2.25 2.73
N LEU A 97 -17.46 -3.27 1.94
CA LEU A 97 -16.40 -4.08 1.33
C LEU A 97 -15.61 -3.26 0.32
N PRO A 98 -14.27 -3.34 0.34
CA PRO A 98 -13.47 -2.81 -0.78
C PRO A 98 -13.95 -3.44 -2.09
N PRO A 99 -13.97 -2.67 -3.20
CA PRO A 99 -14.80 -3.00 -4.36
C PRO A 99 -14.33 -4.20 -5.19
N VAL A 100 -13.05 -4.58 -5.12
CA VAL A 100 -12.54 -5.63 -6.00
C VAL A 100 -12.27 -6.89 -5.20
N GLY A 101 -12.90 -7.99 -5.63
CA GLY A 101 -12.67 -9.29 -5.01
C GLY A 101 -11.36 -9.92 -5.43
N SER A 102 -10.92 -10.94 -4.69
CA SER A 102 -9.72 -11.68 -5.02
C SER A 102 -9.99 -13.17 -4.96
N LYS A 103 -9.01 -13.96 -5.42
CA LYS A 103 -9.08 -15.42 -5.31
C LYS A 103 -8.82 -15.90 -3.89
N GLN A 104 -8.25 -15.04 -3.05
CA GLN A 104 -7.97 -15.37 -1.65
C GLN A 104 -9.17 -14.97 -0.79
N LYS A 105 -9.57 -15.85 0.10
CA LYS A 105 -10.83 -15.76 0.86
C LYS A 105 -10.98 -14.44 1.62
N HIS A 106 -9.92 -13.95 2.25
CA HIS A 106 -9.99 -12.77 3.13
C HIS A 106 -9.56 -11.49 2.45
N VAL A 107 -8.92 -11.57 1.30
CA VAL A 107 -8.30 -10.41 0.64
C VAL A 107 -9.29 -9.72 -0.27
N ARG A 108 -9.34 -8.38 -0.20
CA ARG A 108 -10.04 -7.58 -1.19
C ARG A 108 -9.17 -6.41 -1.60
N TYR A 109 -9.45 -5.87 -2.77
CA TYR A 109 -8.60 -4.84 -3.38
C TYR A 109 -9.36 -3.55 -3.63
N LEU A 110 -8.60 -2.45 -3.64
CA LEU A 110 -9.02 -1.18 -4.20
C LEU A 110 -8.07 -0.87 -5.35
N HIS A 111 -8.60 -0.63 -6.54
CA HIS A 111 -7.81 -0.18 -7.69
C HIS A 111 -7.99 1.33 -7.85
N ILE A 112 -6.88 2.06 -7.88
CA ILE A 112 -6.89 3.52 -8.07
C ILE A 112 -6.30 3.83 -9.43
N HIS A 113 -7.11 4.41 -10.33
CA HIS A 113 -6.70 4.81 -11.66
C HIS A 113 -6.36 6.30 -11.69
N GLU A 114 -5.73 6.75 -12.78
CA GLU A 114 -5.21 8.12 -12.88
C GLU A 114 -6.28 9.19 -12.65
N ASP A 115 -7.46 8.98 -13.22
CA ASP A 115 -8.55 9.95 -13.14
C ASP A 115 -9.45 9.77 -11.92
N ASP A 116 -9.15 8.80 -11.06
CA ASP A 116 -9.90 8.60 -9.84
C ASP A 116 -9.53 9.65 -8.81
N GLU A 117 -10.52 10.14 -8.09
CA GLU A 117 -10.30 10.90 -6.88
C GLU A 117 -10.60 9.99 -5.69
N PRO A 118 -9.57 9.46 -5.02
CA PRO A 118 -9.81 8.56 -3.90
C PRO A 118 -10.65 9.24 -2.82
N ASP A 119 -11.67 8.52 -2.35
CA ASP A 119 -12.43 8.95 -1.19
C ASP A 119 -11.57 8.74 0.06
N GLU A 120 -10.91 9.81 0.49
CA GLU A 120 -9.96 9.73 1.59
C GLU A 120 -10.63 9.40 2.92
N ALA A 121 -11.86 9.88 3.12
CA ALA A 121 -12.62 9.55 4.33
C ALA A 121 -12.94 8.06 4.40
N GLN A 122 -13.37 7.49 3.28
CA GLN A 122 -13.64 6.04 3.19
C GLN A 122 -12.35 5.24 3.35
N PHE A 123 -11.26 5.69 2.71
CA PHE A 123 -9.98 5.02 2.83
C PHE A 123 -9.49 5.01 4.27
N ALA A 124 -9.57 6.15 4.96
CA ALA A 124 -9.18 6.25 6.36
C ALA A 124 -10.04 5.33 7.24
N ASP A 125 -11.34 5.22 6.96
CA ASP A 125 -12.22 4.33 7.70
C ASP A 125 -11.82 2.87 7.53
N TRP A 126 -11.53 2.45 6.29
CA TRP A 126 -11.02 1.10 6.05
C TRP A 126 -9.70 0.82 6.78
N VAL A 127 -8.78 1.77 6.75
CA VAL A 127 -7.49 1.65 7.45
C VAL A 127 -7.71 1.50 8.97
N LYS A 128 -8.60 2.29 9.51
CA LYS A 128 -8.92 2.23 10.94
C LYS A 128 -9.52 0.87 11.32
N GLN A 129 -10.48 0.38 10.54
CA GLN A 129 -11.06 -0.95 10.75
C GLN A 129 -10.00 -2.05 10.64
N ALA A 130 -9.19 -1.98 9.57
CA ALA A 130 -8.17 -2.98 9.31
C ALA A 130 -7.12 -3.04 10.43
N SER A 131 -6.77 -1.90 11.01
CA SER A 131 -5.80 -1.82 12.10
C SER A 131 -6.27 -2.53 13.37
N ARG A 132 -7.57 -2.78 13.48
CA ARG A 132 -8.18 -3.46 14.63
C ARG A 132 -8.36 -4.96 14.43
N LEU A 133 -8.08 -5.44 13.24
CA LEU A 133 -8.16 -6.86 12.88
C LEU A 133 -6.80 -7.51 13.02
N PRO A 134 -6.75 -8.83 13.22
CA PRO A 134 -5.46 -9.53 13.17
C PRO A 134 -4.80 -9.30 11.81
N GLY A 135 -3.50 -9.03 11.83
CA GLY A 135 -2.73 -8.88 10.60
C GLY A 135 -2.43 -10.23 9.97
N GLU A 136 -2.11 -10.19 8.69
CA GLU A 136 -1.67 -11.36 7.95
C GLU A 136 -0.16 -11.50 8.09
N LYS A 137 0.29 -12.67 8.51
CA LYS A 137 1.72 -12.94 8.65
C LYS A 137 2.33 -13.17 7.27
N LEU A 138 3.26 -12.32 6.91
CA LEU A 138 3.93 -12.40 5.60
C LEU A 138 5.45 -12.38 5.74
#